data_5debef83b96d21d8d6f1d6cdfb0cf528
#
_entry.id   5debef83b96d21d8d6f1d6cdfb0cf528
#
_cell.length_a   1.000
_cell.length_b   1.000
_cell.length_c   1.000
_cell.angle_alpha   90.00
_cell.angle_beta   90.00
_cell.angle_gamma   90.00
#
_symmetry.space_group_name_H-M   'P 1'
#
loop_
_entity.id
_entity.type
_entity.pdbx_description
1 polymer ?
#
loop_
_entity_poly.entity_id
_entity_poly.type
_entity_poly.pdbx_seq_one_letter_code
_entity_poly.pdbx_strand_id
1 'polypeptide(L)'
;MLTRGWGAAGHHVARAVRCNTGGAGIRDSQRAQYLGKRLLDLAIVSLAAIPALALGAICAVAILISGGSPVLFRQVRAGRDGRPFVLFKLRTMSGTRQRSDAFPEPGRITRIGRLLRRMSIDELPQLINVLRGEMSLVGPRPTLAYQVLRYDSRQLRRLHVRPGLTGLAQVNGRNRMSWTERIEWDLRYVENQSLRLDLTVIARTAWAVLSGDGVACHARFDPIAQAEERRSAVPPVTPRIRLAKPDIGEEEIEAVREVLTSGTLTCGPQNAAFEREFADRHGAAHGVTFCTGTAALAAMLLAEDIGPGDEVIVPSMTFVSTATCVAHVGATPVFADIDPRSFNLDPGEITRLVTSRTRAVMTVHYAGQPGELDQMQKICADHGLLLLEDAAQAAGAEFRGRPVGTFGKSAMFSFTPTKNITTGEGGMVLTGDAPTAERLRLLRNHGQARRYEHVLIGYNWRLTEMQAAIGRVQLRKLDTILARKRENAAWLSRRLAQVPGISPPYQLRHASSPHMLYTCLVQRNRDAVLGHLLRRGIEARIYFPPVHLQPIFTDRHARLPVTEAVAAQMLSIPMHSKLTSGELAQIGDAVQEAADSAGLAGLPSRTATDSRSAHTAPEPATMPRPAR
;
A
#
# COMPACT_ATOMS: atom_id res chain seq x y z
N MET A 1 -14.38 24.62 18.95
CA MET A 1 -13.74 23.29 18.83
C MET A 1 -13.48 22.81 17.39
N LEU A 2 -14.15 23.31 16.36
CA LEU A 2 -13.98 22.89 14.93
C LEU A 2 -12.69 23.39 14.26
N THR A 3 -12.03 24.40 14.80
CA THR A 3 -10.79 25.01 14.24
C THR A 3 -9.50 24.37 14.74
N ARG A 4 -9.50 23.60 15.83
CA ARG A 4 -8.29 22.99 16.42
C ARG A 4 -7.66 21.88 15.55
N GLY A 5 -8.42 21.18 14.71
CA GLY A 5 -7.88 20.14 13.82
C GLY A 5 -7.21 20.67 12.54
N TRP A 6 -7.45 21.94 12.18
CA TRP A 6 -6.86 22.59 10.98
C TRP A 6 -5.63 23.45 11.30
N GLY A 7 -5.36 23.77 12.58
CA GLY A 7 -4.26 24.67 12.94
C GLY A 7 -2.92 24.25 12.34
N ALA A 8 -2.51 23.00 12.51
CA ALA A 8 -1.28 22.47 11.95
C ALA A 8 -1.38 22.18 10.43
N ALA A 9 -2.44 21.52 9.98
CA ALA A 9 -2.64 21.19 8.56
C ALA A 9 -2.86 22.44 7.69
N GLY A 10 -3.54 23.48 8.18
CA GLY A 10 -3.76 24.73 7.48
C GLY A 10 -2.48 25.53 7.27
N HIS A 11 -1.60 25.56 8.26
CA HIS A 11 -0.26 26.17 8.11
C HIS A 11 0.61 25.39 7.11
N HIS A 12 0.53 24.07 7.07
CA HIS A 12 1.25 23.25 6.10
C HIS A 12 0.72 23.43 4.68
N VAL A 13 -0.61 23.47 4.47
CA VAL A 13 -1.22 23.75 3.16
C VAL A 13 -0.84 25.15 2.66
N ALA A 14 -0.96 26.18 3.50
CA ALA A 14 -0.60 27.55 3.13
C ALA A 14 0.92 27.72 2.90
N ARG A 15 1.75 26.91 3.58
CA ARG A 15 3.20 26.87 3.37
C ARG A 15 3.56 26.11 2.10
N ALA A 16 2.93 24.95 1.83
CA ALA A 16 3.12 24.17 0.60
C ALA A 16 2.74 25.00 -0.64
N VAL A 17 1.63 25.72 -0.60
CA VAL A 17 1.23 26.63 -1.68
C VAL A 17 2.25 27.75 -1.87
N ARG A 18 2.83 28.33 -0.79
CA ARG A 18 3.82 29.40 -0.88
C ARG A 18 5.22 28.91 -1.30
N CYS A 19 5.67 27.76 -0.83
CA CYS A 19 7.00 27.23 -1.16
C CYS A 19 7.09 26.66 -2.58
N ASN A 20 6.01 26.02 -3.09
CA ASN A 20 6.00 25.42 -4.42
C ASN A 20 5.68 26.41 -5.56
N THR A 21 5.21 27.62 -5.25
CA THR A 21 4.96 28.65 -6.28
C THR A 21 6.15 29.59 -6.51
N GLY A 22 7.32 29.33 -5.94
CA GLY A 22 8.57 30.08 -6.11
C GLY A 22 8.36 31.59 -5.96
N GLY A 23 9.03 32.25 -5.03
CA GLY A 23 8.83 33.69 -4.71
C GLY A 23 8.98 34.71 -5.85
N ALA A 24 9.33 34.27 -7.07
CA ALA A 24 9.44 35.13 -8.28
C ALA A 24 8.19 35.10 -9.16
N GLY A 25 7.30 34.06 -9.05
CA GLY A 25 6.12 33.91 -9.92
C GLY A 25 4.84 34.59 -9.45
N ILE A 26 4.82 35.14 -8.23
CA ILE A 26 3.59 35.67 -7.61
C ILE A 26 3.16 37.01 -8.21
N ARG A 27 4.05 37.78 -8.83
CA ARG A 27 3.71 39.08 -9.39
C ARG A 27 3.10 39.07 -10.79
N ASP A 28 3.34 38.02 -11.60
CA ASP A 28 2.80 37.95 -12.97
C ASP A 28 1.53 37.09 -13.14
N SER A 29 1.15 36.25 -12.17
CA SER A 29 -0.06 35.43 -12.24
C SER A 29 -1.27 36.04 -11.52
N GLN A 30 -1.22 37.30 -11.11
CA GLN A 30 -2.41 38.09 -10.75
C GLN A 30 -3.20 38.46 -12.01
N ARG A 31 -3.62 37.50 -12.84
CA ARG A 31 -4.85 37.71 -13.58
C ARG A 31 -5.97 37.71 -12.55
N ALA A 32 -6.25 38.92 -12.07
CA ALA A 32 -7.42 39.21 -11.27
C ALA A 32 -8.62 38.50 -11.87
N GLN A 33 -9.45 37.89 -11.03
CA GLN A 33 -10.80 37.53 -11.46
C GLN A 33 -11.32 38.69 -12.27
N TYR A 34 -11.92 38.46 -13.46
CA TYR A 34 -12.35 39.54 -14.34
C TYR A 34 -13.19 40.58 -13.59
N LEU A 35 -13.02 41.82 -13.97
CA LEU A 35 -13.73 42.93 -13.34
C LEU A 35 -15.26 42.66 -13.44
N GLY A 36 -15.95 42.63 -12.31
CA GLY A 36 -17.39 42.33 -12.26
C GLY A 36 -17.76 40.90 -11.83
N LYS A 37 -16.84 39.94 -11.74
CA LYS A 37 -17.16 38.58 -11.27
C LYS A 37 -17.86 38.57 -9.90
N ARG A 38 -17.37 39.38 -8.97
CA ARG A 38 -17.96 39.48 -7.64
C ARG A 38 -19.32 40.10 -7.65
N LEU A 39 -19.53 41.07 -8.52
CA LEU A 39 -20.85 41.71 -8.71
C LEU A 39 -21.86 40.71 -9.29
N LEU A 40 -21.43 39.90 -10.26
CA LEU A 40 -22.27 38.81 -10.82
C LEU A 40 -22.65 37.79 -9.73
N ASP A 41 -21.66 37.32 -8.93
CA ASP A 41 -21.92 36.40 -7.82
C ASP A 41 -22.98 36.97 -6.85
N LEU A 42 -22.79 38.21 -6.42
CA LEU A 42 -23.69 38.86 -5.46
C LEU A 42 -25.07 39.11 -6.05
N ALA A 43 -25.18 39.57 -7.30
CA ALA A 43 -26.45 39.81 -7.96
C ALA A 43 -27.31 38.55 -8.07
N ILE A 44 -26.70 37.45 -8.55
CA ILE A 44 -27.39 36.16 -8.68
C ILE A 44 -27.76 35.58 -7.32
N VAL A 45 -26.87 35.63 -6.33
CA VAL A 45 -27.15 35.09 -4.99
C VAL A 45 -28.24 35.92 -4.30
N SER A 46 -28.25 37.26 -4.43
CA SER A 46 -29.30 38.12 -3.86
C SER A 46 -30.66 37.81 -4.47
N LEU A 47 -30.73 37.60 -5.80
CA LEU A 47 -31.97 37.22 -6.48
C LEU A 47 -32.46 35.84 -6.05
N ALA A 48 -31.54 34.90 -5.85
CA ALA A 48 -31.85 33.53 -5.42
C ALA A 48 -32.11 33.40 -3.90
N ALA A 49 -31.78 34.41 -3.09
CA ALA A 49 -31.77 34.29 -1.61
C ALA A 49 -33.14 33.93 -1.04
N ILE A 50 -34.23 34.64 -1.47
CA ILE A 50 -35.58 34.43 -0.93
C ILE A 50 -36.08 33.00 -1.26
N PRO A 51 -36.12 32.56 -2.53
CA PRO A 51 -36.56 31.20 -2.84
C PRO A 51 -35.65 30.11 -2.23
N ALA A 52 -34.34 30.35 -2.13
CA ALA A 52 -33.41 29.43 -1.51
C ALA A 52 -33.63 29.29 0.01
N LEU A 53 -33.94 30.38 0.71
CA LEU A 53 -34.28 30.36 2.14
C LEU A 53 -35.60 29.62 2.38
N ALA A 54 -36.65 29.88 1.60
CA ALA A 54 -37.92 29.17 1.73
C ALA A 54 -37.77 27.67 1.51
N LEU A 55 -37.09 27.25 0.42
CA LEU A 55 -36.81 25.85 0.13
C LEU A 55 -35.91 25.22 1.17
N GLY A 56 -34.90 25.96 1.65
CA GLY A 56 -34.00 25.52 2.71
C GLY A 56 -34.71 25.24 4.02
N ALA A 57 -35.70 26.10 4.39
CA ALA A 57 -36.53 25.93 5.59
C ALA A 57 -37.43 24.67 5.47
N ILE A 58 -38.06 24.43 4.34
CA ILE A 58 -38.85 23.22 4.09
C ILE A 58 -37.98 21.98 4.21
N CYS A 59 -36.80 21.97 3.61
CA CYS A 59 -35.86 20.87 3.68
C CYS A 59 -35.33 20.66 5.11
N ALA A 60 -35.10 21.73 5.87
CA ALA A 60 -34.70 21.67 7.26
C ALA A 60 -35.73 20.95 8.13
N VAL A 61 -37.02 21.29 7.98
CA VAL A 61 -38.12 20.61 8.68
C VAL A 61 -38.18 19.12 8.27
N ALA A 62 -38.09 18.82 6.98
CA ALA A 62 -38.09 17.45 6.49
C ALA A 62 -36.91 16.61 7.08
N ILE A 63 -35.72 17.20 7.20
CA ILE A 63 -34.55 16.55 7.82
C ILE A 63 -34.78 16.32 9.32
N LEU A 64 -35.35 17.29 10.04
CA LEU A 64 -35.65 17.16 11.46
C LEU A 64 -36.64 16.02 11.72
N ILE A 65 -37.68 15.89 10.91
CA ILE A 65 -38.69 14.82 11.04
C ILE A 65 -38.09 13.45 10.73
N SER A 66 -37.22 13.35 9.72
CA SER A 66 -36.72 12.06 9.23
C SER A 66 -35.42 11.57 9.86
N GLY A 67 -34.63 12.45 10.45
CA GLY A 67 -33.28 12.10 10.90
C GLY A 67 -32.77 12.87 12.11
N GLY A 68 -33.58 13.77 12.69
CA GLY A 68 -33.21 14.56 13.87
C GLY A 68 -32.13 15.62 13.64
N SER A 69 -31.66 16.24 14.71
CA SER A 69 -30.62 17.27 14.74
C SER A 69 -29.20 16.67 14.58
N PRO A 70 -28.23 17.43 14.03
CA PRO A 70 -28.30 18.78 13.44
C PRO A 70 -28.73 18.77 11.96
N VAL A 71 -29.41 19.84 11.52
CA VAL A 71 -29.86 20.02 10.13
C VAL A 71 -28.72 20.38 9.18
N LEU A 72 -27.75 21.16 9.68
CA LEU A 72 -26.59 21.63 8.88
C LEU A 72 -25.36 20.76 9.13
N PHE A 73 -24.79 20.30 8.05
CA PHE A 73 -23.46 19.69 8.01
C PHE A 73 -22.41 20.77 7.76
N ARG A 74 -21.31 20.73 8.50
CA ARG A 74 -20.20 21.70 8.42
C ARG A 74 -18.92 20.96 8.17
N GLN A 75 -18.12 21.40 7.17
CA GLN A 75 -16.85 20.77 6.84
C GLN A 75 -15.81 21.81 6.42
N VAL A 76 -14.60 21.71 6.98
CA VAL A 76 -13.51 22.61 6.60
C VAL A 76 -12.94 22.17 5.24
N ARG A 77 -12.79 23.13 4.32
CA ARG A 77 -12.28 22.96 2.96
C ARG A 77 -11.17 23.97 2.66
N ALA A 78 -10.35 23.66 1.64
CA ALA A 78 -9.38 24.58 1.10
C ALA A 78 -10.06 25.58 0.15
N GLY A 79 -9.89 26.86 0.44
CA GLY A 79 -10.33 27.97 -0.38
C GLY A 79 -9.21 28.54 -1.25
N ARG A 80 -9.36 29.81 -1.68
CA ARG A 80 -8.35 30.53 -2.45
C ARG A 80 -7.01 30.60 -1.69
N ASP A 81 -5.92 30.36 -2.42
CA ASP A 81 -4.53 30.34 -1.90
C ASP A 81 -4.35 29.36 -0.74
N GLY A 82 -5.17 28.28 -0.70
CA GLY A 82 -5.11 27.28 0.34
C GLY A 82 -5.68 27.71 1.70
N ARG A 83 -6.33 28.88 1.79
CA ARG A 83 -6.92 29.37 3.03
C ARG A 83 -8.12 28.51 3.43
N PRO A 84 -8.20 28.06 4.70
CA PRO A 84 -9.31 27.24 5.15
C PRO A 84 -10.60 28.06 5.28
N PHE A 85 -11.73 27.45 4.94
CA PHE A 85 -13.05 27.97 5.23
C PHE A 85 -14.03 26.86 5.61
N VAL A 86 -15.14 27.19 6.27
CA VAL A 86 -16.18 26.24 6.68
C VAL A 86 -17.27 26.18 5.62
N LEU A 87 -17.37 25.06 4.93
CA LEU A 87 -18.40 24.80 3.93
C LEU A 87 -19.68 24.32 4.63
N PHE A 88 -20.83 24.87 4.23
CA PHE A 88 -22.15 24.51 4.76
C PHE A 88 -22.94 23.67 3.77
N LYS A 89 -23.61 22.61 4.27
CA LYS A 89 -24.56 21.77 3.51
C LYS A 89 -25.74 21.35 4.37
N LEU A 90 -26.86 20.98 3.75
CA LEU A 90 -27.91 20.26 4.45
C LEU A 90 -27.45 18.82 4.75
N ARG A 91 -27.83 18.30 5.92
CA ARG A 91 -27.48 16.93 6.32
C ARG A 91 -28.31 15.92 5.52
N THR A 92 -27.61 15.02 4.83
CA THR A 92 -28.20 13.98 3.98
C THR A 92 -27.91 12.55 4.47
N MET A 93 -27.18 12.40 5.59
CA MET A 93 -26.73 11.11 6.10
C MET A 93 -27.11 10.93 7.58
N SER A 94 -27.37 9.67 8.00
CA SER A 94 -27.62 9.29 9.40
C SER A 94 -26.31 9.13 10.18
N GLY A 95 -26.37 9.36 11.52
CA GLY A 95 -25.26 9.21 12.47
C GLY A 95 -24.48 10.49 12.76
N THR A 96 -23.95 10.61 14.00
CA THR A 96 -23.25 11.80 14.54
C THR A 96 -21.75 11.83 14.29
N ARG A 97 -21.13 10.75 13.77
CA ARG A 97 -19.69 10.73 13.50
C ARG A 97 -19.36 11.53 12.24
N GLN A 98 -18.71 12.67 12.44
CA GLN A 98 -17.99 13.41 11.40
C GLN A 98 -16.75 12.59 10.97
N ARG A 99 -16.93 11.56 10.14
CA ARG A 99 -15.81 11.00 9.39
C ARG A 99 -15.54 11.90 8.19
N SER A 100 -14.28 12.24 8.00
CA SER A 100 -13.77 13.10 6.92
C SER A 100 -13.70 12.38 5.56
N ASP A 101 -14.49 11.33 5.34
CA ASP A 101 -14.37 10.47 4.17
C ASP A 101 -14.93 11.16 2.92
N ALA A 102 -14.17 11.13 1.85
CA ALA A 102 -14.54 11.72 0.56
C ALA A 102 -15.74 11.01 -0.09
N PHE A 103 -16.03 9.77 0.35
CA PHE A 103 -17.09 8.93 -0.18
C PHE A 103 -18.11 8.55 0.90
N PRO A 104 -19.42 8.69 0.63
CA PRO A 104 -20.45 8.23 1.54
C PRO A 104 -20.57 6.70 1.53
N GLU A 105 -20.63 6.08 2.72
CA GLU A 105 -20.98 4.67 2.86
C GLU A 105 -22.42 4.45 2.32
N PRO A 106 -22.67 3.47 1.44
CA PRO A 106 -23.96 3.30 0.77
C PRO A 106 -25.18 3.18 1.68
N GLY A 107 -25.03 2.63 2.90
CA GLY A 107 -26.13 2.44 3.86
C GLY A 107 -26.48 3.65 4.72
N ARG A 108 -25.72 4.75 4.68
CA ARG A 108 -25.90 5.90 5.56
C ARG A 108 -26.73 7.04 4.99
N ILE A 109 -27.04 7.03 3.69
CA ILE A 109 -27.81 8.08 3.02
C ILE A 109 -29.29 7.89 3.33
N THR A 110 -29.93 8.88 3.98
CA THR A 110 -31.35 8.85 4.27
C THR A 110 -32.19 8.92 2.99
N ARG A 111 -33.48 8.50 3.02
CA ARG A 111 -34.37 8.59 1.84
C ARG A 111 -34.51 10.04 1.35
N ILE A 112 -34.72 10.98 2.27
CA ILE A 112 -34.76 12.42 1.98
C ILE A 112 -33.40 12.91 1.49
N GLY A 113 -32.30 12.50 2.13
CA GLY A 113 -30.94 12.84 1.71
C GLY A 113 -30.62 12.42 0.28
N ARG A 114 -31.20 11.33 -0.21
CA ARG A 114 -31.04 10.88 -1.60
C ARG A 114 -31.74 11.82 -2.58
N LEU A 115 -32.94 12.26 -2.24
CA LEU A 115 -33.68 13.23 -3.04
C LEU A 115 -32.96 14.58 -3.09
N LEU A 116 -32.53 15.10 -1.93
CA LEU A 116 -31.82 16.38 -1.84
C LEU A 116 -30.52 16.38 -2.65
N ARG A 117 -29.77 15.29 -2.62
CA ARG A 117 -28.54 15.13 -3.43
C ARG A 117 -28.81 15.03 -4.92
N ARG A 118 -29.89 14.33 -5.33
CA ARG A 118 -30.28 14.21 -6.73
C ARG A 118 -30.56 15.58 -7.35
N MET A 119 -31.20 16.45 -6.58
CA MET A 119 -31.55 17.80 -7.01
C MET A 119 -30.48 18.85 -6.64
N SER A 120 -29.38 18.46 -6.00
CA SER A 120 -28.32 19.35 -5.48
C SER A 120 -28.82 20.41 -4.48
N ILE A 121 -29.98 20.20 -3.89
CA ILE A 121 -30.61 21.12 -2.88
C ILE A 121 -29.79 21.10 -1.57
N ASP A 122 -29.08 20.01 -1.27
CA ASP A 122 -28.20 19.93 -0.12
C ASP A 122 -27.06 20.97 -0.15
N GLU A 123 -26.74 21.54 -1.29
CA GLU A 123 -25.69 22.55 -1.46
C GLU A 123 -26.18 24.00 -1.30
N LEU A 124 -27.50 24.25 -1.19
CA LEU A 124 -28.04 25.60 -1.01
C LEU A 124 -27.40 26.43 0.12
N PRO A 125 -27.08 25.87 1.30
CA PRO A 125 -26.41 26.65 2.36
C PRO A 125 -25.03 27.20 1.97
N GLN A 126 -24.40 26.72 0.88
CA GLN A 126 -23.14 27.27 0.38
C GLN A 126 -23.31 28.70 -0.22
N LEU A 127 -24.52 29.14 -0.53
CA LEU A 127 -24.76 30.53 -0.89
C LEU A 127 -24.29 31.50 0.20
N ILE A 128 -24.30 31.07 1.48
CA ILE A 128 -23.71 31.84 2.59
C ILE A 128 -22.19 31.98 2.41
N ASN A 129 -21.50 30.92 1.94
CA ASN A 129 -20.06 31.01 1.67
C ASN A 129 -19.75 31.94 0.48
N VAL A 130 -20.64 31.99 -0.52
CA VAL A 130 -20.53 32.95 -1.61
C VAL A 130 -20.71 34.38 -1.09
N LEU A 131 -21.75 34.66 -0.28
CA LEU A 131 -21.95 35.97 0.34
C LEU A 131 -20.77 36.43 1.21
N ARG A 132 -20.13 35.49 1.93
CA ARG A 132 -18.94 35.77 2.74
C ARG A 132 -17.66 35.98 1.91
N GLY A 133 -17.70 35.71 0.60
CA GLY A 133 -16.54 35.83 -0.27
C GLY A 133 -15.53 34.67 -0.15
N GLU A 134 -15.89 33.60 0.54
CA GLU A 134 -15.11 32.37 0.68
C GLU A 134 -15.20 31.52 -0.60
N MET A 135 -16.35 31.61 -1.30
CA MET A 135 -16.65 30.94 -2.55
C MET A 135 -17.13 31.91 -3.63
N SER A 136 -17.24 31.41 -4.86
CA SER A 136 -17.89 32.03 -6.02
C SER A 136 -18.98 31.09 -6.52
N LEU A 137 -19.90 31.57 -7.37
CA LEU A 137 -20.85 30.68 -8.04
C LEU A 137 -20.15 29.70 -8.97
N VAL A 138 -19.21 30.20 -9.78
CA VAL A 138 -18.44 29.38 -10.73
C VAL A 138 -16.97 29.36 -10.34
N GLY A 139 -16.38 28.16 -10.26
CA GLY A 139 -14.98 27.94 -9.94
C GLY A 139 -14.65 26.47 -9.70
N PRO A 140 -13.39 26.14 -9.43
CA PRO A 140 -12.96 24.80 -9.01
C PRO A 140 -13.71 24.31 -7.77
N ARG A 141 -14.12 23.04 -7.74
CA ARG A 141 -14.82 22.48 -6.56
C ARG A 141 -13.92 22.53 -5.32
N PRO A 142 -14.44 22.94 -4.13
CA PRO A 142 -13.65 22.99 -2.90
C PRO A 142 -13.15 21.60 -2.47
N THR A 143 -11.88 21.46 -2.15
CA THR A 143 -11.22 20.20 -1.81
C THR A 143 -10.86 20.09 -0.34
N LEU A 144 -10.58 18.87 0.12
CA LEU A 144 -10.11 18.61 1.47
C LEU A 144 -8.61 18.89 1.60
N ALA A 145 -8.15 19.22 2.81
CA ALA A 145 -6.75 19.56 3.04
C ALA A 145 -5.78 18.45 2.61
N TYR A 146 -6.09 17.19 2.90
CA TYR A 146 -5.25 16.06 2.51
C TYR A 146 -5.15 15.87 0.99
N GLN A 147 -6.18 16.28 0.23
CA GLN A 147 -6.15 16.26 -1.24
C GLN A 147 -5.18 17.31 -1.78
N VAL A 148 -5.19 18.51 -1.18
CA VAL A 148 -4.27 19.60 -1.56
C VAL A 148 -2.81 19.22 -1.33
N LEU A 149 -2.51 18.49 -0.26
CA LEU A 149 -1.16 18.02 0.05
C LEU A 149 -0.61 16.98 -0.97
N ARG A 150 -1.47 16.43 -1.82
CA ARG A 150 -1.12 15.48 -2.88
C ARG A 150 -0.99 16.12 -4.25
N TYR A 151 -1.25 17.42 -4.36
CA TYR A 151 -1.15 18.15 -5.62
C TYR A 151 0.31 18.47 -5.95
N ASP A 152 0.66 18.29 -7.21
CA ASP A 152 1.89 18.84 -7.76
C ASP A 152 1.80 20.36 -7.95
N SER A 153 2.93 21.00 -8.36
CA SER A 153 3.02 22.45 -8.54
C SER A 153 2.05 22.99 -9.60
N ARG A 154 1.74 22.22 -10.66
CA ARG A 154 0.77 22.58 -11.69
C ARG A 154 -0.65 22.49 -11.16
N GLN A 155 -0.98 21.41 -10.45
CA GLN A 155 -2.30 21.17 -9.87
C GLN A 155 -2.65 22.17 -8.78
N LEU A 156 -1.67 22.69 -8.02
CA LEU A 156 -1.86 23.75 -7.02
C LEU A 156 -2.39 25.05 -7.62
N ARG A 157 -2.18 25.31 -8.93
CA ARG A 157 -2.68 26.51 -9.62
C ARG A 157 -4.22 26.63 -9.59
N ARG A 158 -4.95 25.50 -9.42
CA ARG A 158 -6.41 25.53 -9.26
C ARG A 158 -6.88 26.30 -8.01
N LEU A 159 -6.00 26.50 -7.02
CA LEU A 159 -6.30 27.25 -5.79
C LEU A 159 -6.10 28.77 -5.94
N HIS A 160 -5.61 29.27 -7.06
CA HIS A 160 -5.39 30.70 -7.27
C HIS A 160 -6.71 31.49 -7.39
N VAL A 161 -7.83 30.81 -7.56
CA VAL A 161 -9.16 31.40 -7.63
C VAL A 161 -10.04 30.92 -6.48
N ARG A 162 -11.17 31.63 -6.22
CA ARG A 162 -12.16 31.16 -5.25
C ARG A 162 -12.78 29.86 -5.74
N PRO A 163 -12.98 28.88 -4.85
CA PRO A 163 -13.71 27.67 -5.19
C PRO A 163 -15.17 28.01 -5.56
N GLY A 164 -15.75 27.21 -6.46
CA GLY A 164 -17.10 27.42 -6.99
C GLY A 164 -18.15 26.49 -6.38
N LEU A 165 -19.40 26.96 -6.35
CA LEU A 165 -20.58 26.13 -6.13
C LEU A 165 -20.77 25.17 -7.32
N THR A 166 -20.58 25.67 -8.53
CA THR A 166 -20.45 24.90 -9.76
C THR A 166 -19.14 25.22 -10.47
N GLY A 167 -18.79 24.50 -11.54
CA GLY A 167 -17.55 24.72 -12.29
C GLY A 167 -17.47 23.88 -13.54
N LEU A 168 -16.44 24.14 -14.34
CA LEU A 168 -16.27 23.51 -15.65
C LEU A 168 -16.16 21.98 -15.55
N ALA A 169 -15.49 21.45 -14.53
CA ALA A 169 -15.42 20.03 -14.25
C ALA A 169 -16.80 19.43 -13.90
N GLN A 170 -17.62 20.16 -13.12
CA GLN A 170 -18.94 19.67 -12.72
C GLN A 170 -19.91 19.55 -13.91
N VAL A 171 -19.86 20.47 -14.88
CA VAL A 171 -20.78 20.45 -16.04
C VAL A 171 -20.31 19.52 -17.17
N ASN A 172 -19.04 19.06 -17.18
CA ASN A 172 -18.50 18.20 -18.23
C ASN A 172 -18.37 16.72 -17.85
N GLY A 173 -18.75 16.29 -16.65
CA GLY A 173 -18.71 14.86 -16.30
C GLY A 173 -18.95 14.53 -14.83
N ARG A 174 -19.11 15.54 -13.95
CA ARG A 174 -19.40 15.36 -12.51
C ARG A 174 -18.55 14.22 -11.87
N ASN A 175 -19.22 13.17 -11.38
CA ASN A 175 -18.61 12.07 -10.65
C ASN A 175 -18.07 10.92 -11.53
N ARG A 176 -18.17 11.03 -12.86
CA ARG A 176 -17.69 10.02 -13.82
C ARG A 176 -16.20 10.16 -14.16
N MET A 177 -15.60 11.32 -13.89
CA MET A 177 -14.20 11.61 -14.17
C MET A 177 -13.28 11.29 -12.99
N SER A 178 -12.03 10.90 -13.29
CA SER A 178 -10.94 10.82 -12.32
C SER A 178 -10.62 12.19 -11.72
N TRP A 179 -9.94 12.23 -10.56
CA TRP A 179 -9.49 13.50 -9.97
C TRP A 179 -8.51 14.24 -10.86
N THR A 180 -7.63 13.55 -11.56
CA THR A 180 -6.68 14.14 -12.50
C THR A 180 -7.41 14.85 -13.64
N GLU A 181 -8.39 14.21 -14.26
CA GLU A 181 -9.20 14.84 -15.29
C GLU A 181 -10.00 16.05 -14.78
N ARG A 182 -10.55 15.97 -13.56
CA ARG A 182 -11.25 17.12 -12.93
C ARG A 182 -10.31 18.29 -12.72
N ILE A 183 -9.07 18.04 -12.27
CA ILE A 183 -8.07 19.07 -12.05
C ILE A 183 -7.71 19.73 -13.39
N GLU A 184 -7.60 18.98 -14.48
CA GLU A 184 -7.34 19.54 -15.81
C GLU A 184 -8.46 20.48 -16.27
N TRP A 185 -9.74 20.13 -16.04
CA TRP A 185 -10.86 21.02 -16.31
C TRP A 185 -10.86 22.26 -15.41
N ASP A 186 -10.49 22.09 -14.13
CA ASP A 186 -10.35 23.21 -13.20
C ASP A 186 -9.22 24.16 -13.62
N LEU A 187 -8.08 23.63 -14.10
CA LEU A 187 -6.97 24.43 -14.62
C LEU A 187 -7.38 25.19 -15.89
N ARG A 188 -8.09 24.53 -16.81
CA ARG A 188 -8.65 25.22 -18.01
C ARG A 188 -9.57 26.36 -17.62
N TYR A 189 -10.38 26.19 -16.57
CA TYR A 189 -11.21 27.27 -16.05
C TYR A 189 -10.36 28.42 -15.49
N VAL A 190 -9.33 28.11 -14.69
CA VAL A 190 -8.44 29.14 -14.11
C VAL A 190 -7.74 29.96 -15.19
N GLU A 191 -7.34 29.31 -16.29
CA GLU A 191 -6.65 29.96 -17.43
C GLU A 191 -7.57 30.80 -18.30
N ASN A 192 -8.85 30.44 -18.42
CA ASN A 192 -9.79 31.05 -19.39
C ASN A 192 -10.99 31.77 -18.74
N GLN A 193 -10.87 32.23 -17.50
CA GLN A 193 -11.95 32.90 -16.79
C GLN A 193 -12.52 34.07 -17.59
N SER A 194 -13.82 34.09 -17.77
CA SER A 194 -14.56 35.18 -18.43
C SER A 194 -16.02 35.17 -18.04
N LEU A 195 -16.70 36.33 -18.16
CA LEU A 195 -18.14 36.45 -17.94
C LEU A 195 -18.92 35.45 -18.80
N ARG A 196 -18.55 35.34 -20.09
CA ARG A 196 -19.17 34.39 -21.02
C ARG A 196 -19.06 32.96 -20.57
N LEU A 197 -17.87 32.54 -20.10
CA LEU A 197 -17.64 31.19 -19.60
C LEU A 197 -18.48 30.93 -18.34
N ASP A 198 -18.53 31.88 -17.41
CA ASP A 198 -19.34 31.75 -16.18
C ASP A 198 -20.83 31.60 -16.49
N LEU A 199 -21.37 32.42 -17.34
CA LEU A 199 -22.78 32.33 -17.78
C LEU A 199 -23.07 30.99 -18.46
N THR A 200 -22.13 30.50 -19.30
CA THR A 200 -22.26 29.20 -19.96
C THR A 200 -22.27 28.07 -18.93
N VAL A 201 -21.36 28.10 -17.92
CA VAL A 201 -21.32 27.09 -16.86
C VAL A 201 -22.60 27.13 -16.01
N ILE A 202 -23.11 28.31 -15.67
CA ILE A 202 -24.36 28.46 -14.91
C ILE A 202 -25.55 27.89 -15.71
N ALA A 203 -25.69 28.20 -17.00
CA ALA A 203 -26.74 27.67 -17.84
C ALA A 203 -26.67 26.13 -17.96
N ARG A 204 -25.48 25.58 -18.19
CA ARG A 204 -25.28 24.13 -18.23
C ARG A 204 -25.55 23.47 -16.87
N THR A 205 -25.25 24.12 -15.76
CA THR A 205 -25.57 23.63 -14.42
C THR A 205 -27.07 23.53 -14.21
N ALA A 206 -27.83 24.57 -14.58
CA ALA A 206 -29.28 24.55 -14.51
C ALA A 206 -29.87 23.40 -15.34
N TRP A 207 -29.41 23.22 -16.56
CA TRP A 207 -29.79 22.09 -17.41
C TRP A 207 -29.49 20.74 -16.79
N ALA A 208 -28.26 20.53 -16.26
CA ALA A 208 -27.82 19.28 -15.64
C ALA A 208 -28.57 18.96 -14.34
N VAL A 209 -29.07 19.95 -13.61
CA VAL A 209 -29.92 19.74 -12.43
C VAL A 209 -31.33 19.31 -12.86
N LEU A 210 -31.87 19.90 -13.92
CA LEU A 210 -33.19 19.57 -14.44
C LEU A 210 -33.25 18.20 -15.13
N SER A 211 -32.21 17.81 -15.87
CA SER A 211 -32.11 16.50 -16.54
C SER A 211 -31.85 15.32 -15.61
N GLY A 212 -31.43 15.57 -14.38
CA GLY A 212 -31.15 14.53 -13.39
C GLY A 212 -29.89 13.68 -13.67
N ASP A 213 -29.06 14.06 -14.66
CA ASP A 213 -27.84 13.36 -15.02
C ASP A 213 -26.73 13.53 -13.99
N GLY A 214 -26.11 12.43 -13.55
CA GLY A 214 -24.79 12.50 -12.91
C GLY A 214 -24.66 12.10 -11.44
N VAL A 215 -25.45 11.16 -10.92
CA VAL A 215 -25.36 10.69 -9.51
C VAL A 215 -24.49 9.44 -9.33
N ALA A 216 -23.91 8.86 -10.39
CA ALA A 216 -23.06 7.67 -10.27
C ALA A 216 -21.66 8.00 -9.71
N CYS A 217 -21.22 7.26 -8.70
CA CYS A 217 -19.93 7.42 -8.02
C CYS A 217 -18.98 6.29 -8.47
N HIS A 218 -17.99 6.60 -9.31
CA HIS A 218 -17.02 5.59 -9.80
C HIS A 218 -15.56 5.82 -9.38
N ALA A 219 -15.26 6.74 -8.46
CA ALA A 219 -13.89 7.08 -8.10
C ALA A 219 -13.40 6.40 -6.80
N ARG A 220 -13.70 5.11 -6.59
CA ARG A 220 -13.25 4.37 -5.39
C ARG A 220 -11.74 4.21 -5.27
N PHE A 221 -11.00 4.31 -6.37
CA PHE A 221 -9.56 3.99 -6.44
C PHE A 221 -8.68 5.15 -6.93
N ASP A 222 -9.17 6.37 -6.87
CA ASP A 222 -8.36 7.54 -7.24
C ASP A 222 -7.42 7.92 -6.09
N PRO A 223 -6.07 7.92 -6.29
CA PRO A 223 -5.10 8.19 -5.23
C PRO A 223 -5.26 9.56 -4.56
N ILE A 224 -5.80 10.55 -5.27
CA ILE A 224 -6.06 11.90 -4.74
C ILE A 224 -7.36 11.90 -3.91
N ALA A 225 -8.34 11.08 -4.30
CA ALA A 225 -9.66 11.05 -3.69
C ALA A 225 -9.74 10.19 -2.42
N GLN A 226 -8.88 9.19 -2.28
CA GLN A 226 -8.89 8.34 -1.08
C GLN A 226 -8.58 9.18 0.16
N ALA A 227 -9.52 9.21 1.11
CA ALA A 227 -9.19 9.62 2.45
C ALA A 227 -8.08 8.67 2.95
N GLU A 228 -6.97 9.23 3.44
CA GLU A 228 -6.14 8.43 4.32
C GLU A 228 -7.09 7.92 5.42
N GLU A 229 -7.26 6.60 5.53
CA GLU A 229 -7.60 6.04 6.83
C GLU A 229 -6.70 6.77 7.81
N ARG A 230 -7.26 7.36 8.86
CA ARG A 230 -6.47 8.06 9.87
C ARG A 230 -5.40 7.09 10.40
N ARG A 231 -4.27 7.00 9.71
CA ARG A 231 -3.03 6.92 10.43
C ARG A 231 -3.07 8.19 11.26
N SER A 232 -3.26 8.03 12.55
CA SER A 232 -3.26 9.14 13.51
C SER A 232 -2.22 10.12 12.99
N ALA A 233 -2.61 11.41 12.85
CA ALA A 233 -1.68 12.46 12.47
C ALA A 233 -0.69 12.66 13.63
N VAL A 234 0.13 11.65 13.82
CA VAL A 234 1.43 11.78 14.42
C VAL A 234 2.22 12.50 13.36
N PRO A 235 2.75 13.71 13.60
CA PRO A 235 3.74 14.31 12.71
C PRO A 235 4.75 13.21 12.39
N PRO A 236 5.36 13.19 11.19
CA PRO A 236 6.37 12.21 10.87
C PRO A 236 7.50 12.38 11.89
N VAL A 237 7.33 11.75 13.03
CA VAL A 237 8.41 11.56 14.00
C VAL A 237 9.32 10.60 13.27
N THR A 238 10.50 11.05 12.90
CA THR A 238 11.54 10.15 12.44
C THR A 238 11.64 9.08 13.51
N PRO A 239 11.29 7.81 13.22
CA PRO A 239 11.22 6.81 14.27
C PRO A 239 12.58 6.70 14.93
N ARG A 240 12.60 6.76 16.26
CA ARG A 240 13.83 6.59 17.04
C ARG A 240 14.35 5.17 16.86
N ILE A 241 13.44 4.19 16.84
CA ILE A 241 13.75 2.78 16.60
C ILE A 241 13.12 2.39 15.27
N ARG A 242 13.97 2.13 14.27
CA ARG A 242 13.54 1.77 12.91
C ARG A 242 13.20 0.29 12.81
N LEU A 243 12.29 -0.06 11.91
CA LEU A 243 11.90 -1.45 11.65
C LEU A 243 13.06 -2.29 11.10
N ALA A 244 13.86 -1.71 10.20
CA ALA A 244 15.05 -2.28 9.63
C ALA A 244 16.15 -1.23 9.56
N LYS A 245 17.41 -1.68 9.73
CA LYS A 245 18.61 -0.84 9.63
C LYS A 245 19.73 -1.68 9.02
N PRO A 246 20.11 -1.39 7.77
CA PRO A 246 21.22 -2.09 7.12
C PRO A 246 22.53 -1.95 7.90
N ASP A 247 23.35 -2.99 7.88
CA ASP A 247 24.67 -2.98 8.50
C ASP A 247 25.75 -2.59 7.49
N ILE A 248 25.73 -1.31 7.09
CA ILE A 248 26.71 -0.69 6.19
C ILE A 248 27.78 0.01 7.01
N GLY A 249 29.02 -0.13 6.61
CA GLY A 249 30.21 0.46 7.23
C GLY A 249 31.30 0.81 6.22
N GLU A 250 32.53 1.00 6.73
CA GLU A 250 33.69 1.41 5.93
C GLU A 250 34.09 0.36 4.88
N GLU A 251 33.88 -0.93 5.18
CA GLU A 251 34.23 -2.01 4.26
C GLU A 251 33.43 -1.94 2.95
N GLU A 252 32.13 -1.62 3.03
CA GLU A 252 31.29 -1.42 1.84
C GLU A 252 31.69 -0.17 1.06
N ILE A 253 32.07 0.91 1.77
CA ILE A 253 32.53 2.16 1.15
C ILE A 253 33.83 1.90 0.38
N GLU A 254 34.79 1.19 0.98
CA GLU A 254 36.06 0.86 0.33
C GLU A 254 35.85 -0.06 -0.88
N ALA A 255 35.03 -1.10 -0.77
CA ALA A 255 34.73 -1.99 -1.89
C ALA A 255 34.11 -1.24 -3.09
N VAL A 256 33.26 -0.25 -2.84
CA VAL A 256 32.71 0.60 -3.91
C VAL A 256 33.78 1.52 -4.49
N ARG A 257 34.66 2.08 -3.65
CA ARG A 257 35.79 2.93 -4.11
C ARG A 257 36.73 2.17 -5.05
N GLU A 258 37.08 0.93 -4.72
CA GLU A 258 37.90 0.06 -5.57
C GLU A 258 37.24 -0.16 -6.94
N VAL A 259 35.93 -0.44 -6.97
CA VAL A 259 35.18 -0.60 -8.23
C VAL A 259 35.24 0.67 -9.08
N LEU A 260 34.98 1.82 -8.47
CA LEU A 260 35.00 3.12 -9.17
C LEU A 260 36.40 3.42 -9.72
N THR A 261 37.45 3.11 -8.95
CA THR A 261 38.85 3.30 -9.36
C THR A 261 39.25 2.37 -10.51
N SER A 262 38.72 1.14 -10.54
CA SER A 262 39.00 0.16 -11.62
C SER A 262 38.41 0.56 -12.97
N GLY A 263 37.37 1.41 -12.98
CA GLY A 263 36.63 1.80 -14.17
C GLY A 263 35.71 0.72 -14.75
N THR A 264 35.71 -0.51 -14.21
CA THR A 264 34.81 -1.60 -14.61
C THR A 264 33.54 -1.53 -13.78
N LEU A 265 32.45 -0.97 -14.35
CA LEU A 265 31.23 -0.65 -13.60
C LEU A 265 30.09 -1.64 -13.79
N THR A 266 30.16 -2.50 -14.82
CA THR A 266 29.11 -3.48 -15.15
C THR A 266 29.72 -4.76 -15.72
N CYS A 267 29.08 -5.91 -15.46
CA CYS A 267 29.43 -7.21 -16.02
C CYS A 267 30.91 -7.61 -15.80
N GLY A 268 31.45 -7.33 -14.63
CA GLY A 268 32.84 -7.55 -14.29
C GLY A 268 33.06 -8.61 -13.20
N PRO A 269 34.25 -8.60 -12.58
CA PRO A 269 34.66 -9.64 -11.65
C PRO A 269 33.88 -9.66 -10.33
N GLN A 270 33.33 -8.51 -9.87
CA GLN A 270 32.57 -8.47 -8.62
C GLN A 270 31.25 -9.24 -8.74
N ASN A 271 30.53 -9.09 -9.87
CA ASN A 271 29.32 -9.86 -10.13
C ASN A 271 29.63 -11.37 -10.16
N ALA A 272 30.63 -11.78 -10.94
CA ALA A 272 31.00 -13.17 -11.04
C ALA A 272 31.45 -13.80 -9.69
N ALA A 273 32.13 -13.01 -8.87
CA ALA A 273 32.53 -13.43 -7.53
C ALA A 273 31.32 -13.53 -6.59
N PHE A 274 30.44 -12.53 -6.60
CA PHE A 274 29.25 -12.52 -5.76
C PHE A 274 28.29 -13.68 -6.10
N GLU A 275 28.10 -13.98 -7.38
CA GLU A 275 27.32 -15.14 -7.84
C GLU A 275 27.86 -16.46 -7.28
N ARG A 276 29.18 -16.69 -7.39
CA ARG A 276 29.82 -17.91 -6.85
C ARG A 276 29.73 -17.96 -5.33
N GLU A 277 30.20 -16.92 -4.65
CA GLU A 277 30.26 -16.88 -3.17
C GLU A 277 28.85 -17.05 -2.55
N PHE A 278 27.82 -16.47 -3.15
CA PHE A 278 26.45 -16.60 -2.66
C PHE A 278 25.87 -17.99 -2.95
N ALA A 279 26.13 -18.56 -4.12
CA ALA A 279 25.73 -19.92 -4.48
C ALA A 279 26.41 -20.96 -3.56
N ASP A 280 27.73 -20.85 -3.37
CA ASP A 280 28.50 -21.70 -2.48
C ASP A 280 27.98 -21.68 -1.03
N ARG A 281 27.67 -20.47 -0.51
CA ARG A 281 27.12 -20.28 0.84
C ARG A 281 25.75 -20.96 1.03
N HIS A 282 24.97 -21.08 -0.02
CA HIS A 282 23.64 -21.71 0.01
C HIS A 282 23.63 -23.13 -0.55
N GLY A 283 24.78 -23.70 -0.96
CA GLY A 283 24.87 -25.05 -1.50
C GLY A 283 24.22 -25.23 -2.87
N ALA A 284 24.13 -24.19 -3.67
CA ALA A 284 23.62 -24.22 -5.04
C ALA A 284 24.78 -24.27 -6.05
N ALA A 285 24.55 -24.91 -7.22
CA ALA A 285 25.59 -25.01 -8.25
C ALA A 285 25.80 -23.66 -8.99
N HIS A 286 24.76 -22.88 -9.14
CA HIS A 286 24.80 -21.64 -9.92
C HIS A 286 24.03 -20.52 -9.21
N GLY A 287 24.62 -19.31 -9.25
CA GLY A 287 23.95 -18.05 -8.93
C GLY A 287 23.95 -17.12 -10.16
N VAL A 288 22.86 -16.37 -10.35
CA VAL A 288 22.75 -15.34 -11.41
C VAL A 288 22.15 -14.09 -10.80
N THR A 289 22.91 -12.98 -10.83
CA THR A 289 22.50 -11.67 -10.28
C THR A 289 21.54 -10.93 -11.21
N PHE A 290 20.67 -10.12 -10.60
CA PHE A 290 19.72 -9.23 -11.30
C PHE A 290 19.66 -7.85 -10.61
N CYS A 291 19.25 -6.83 -11.35
CA CYS A 291 19.13 -5.46 -10.84
C CYS A 291 18.10 -5.31 -9.69
N THR A 292 17.11 -6.20 -9.60
CA THR A 292 16.09 -6.23 -8.53
C THR A 292 15.57 -7.65 -8.30
N GLY A 293 15.00 -7.91 -7.11
CA GLY A 293 14.32 -9.17 -6.84
C GLY A 293 13.11 -9.42 -7.77
N THR A 294 12.38 -8.39 -8.16
CA THR A 294 11.24 -8.52 -9.10
C THR A 294 11.70 -8.96 -10.49
N ALA A 295 12.82 -8.41 -11.00
CA ALA A 295 13.42 -8.85 -12.26
C ALA A 295 13.90 -10.30 -12.16
N ALA A 296 14.49 -10.70 -11.04
CA ALA A 296 14.91 -12.05 -10.77
C ALA A 296 13.74 -13.06 -10.75
N LEU A 297 12.60 -12.71 -10.09
CA LEU A 297 11.37 -13.53 -10.12
C LEU A 297 10.82 -13.71 -11.55
N ALA A 298 10.74 -12.62 -12.32
CA ALA A 298 10.27 -12.69 -13.70
C ALA A 298 11.22 -13.54 -14.58
N ALA A 299 12.53 -13.37 -14.41
CA ALA A 299 13.52 -14.16 -15.13
C ALA A 299 13.44 -15.66 -14.79
N MET A 300 13.17 -16.00 -13.52
CA MET A 300 12.99 -17.37 -13.06
C MET A 300 11.81 -18.05 -13.75
N LEU A 301 10.68 -17.35 -13.92
CA LEU A 301 9.51 -17.86 -14.65
C LEU A 301 9.80 -18.01 -16.15
N LEU A 302 10.41 -16.99 -16.77
CA LEU A 302 10.78 -17.01 -18.20
C LEU A 302 11.81 -18.08 -18.52
N ALA A 303 12.72 -18.40 -17.59
CA ALA A 303 13.72 -19.44 -17.79
C ALA A 303 13.09 -20.85 -17.87
N GLU A 304 11.92 -21.03 -17.29
CA GLU A 304 11.15 -22.29 -17.29
C GLU A 304 9.99 -22.28 -18.31
N ASP A 305 10.02 -21.36 -19.28
CA ASP A 305 8.99 -21.18 -20.34
C ASP A 305 7.56 -20.99 -19.79
N ILE A 306 7.42 -20.42 -18.58
CA ILE A 306 6.12 -20.09 -18.01
C ILE A 306 5.61 -18.79 -18.64
N GLY A 307 4.40 -18.84 -19.21
CA GLY A 307 3.85 -17.71 -19.95
C GLY A 307 2.33 -17.75 -20.16
N PRO A 308 1.83 -17.14 -21.25
CA PRO A 308 0.40 -17.06 -21.52
C PRO A 308 -0.29 -18.43 -21.58
N GLY A 309 -1.37 -18.60 -20.84
CA GLY A 309 -2.12 -19.86 -20.72
C GLY A 309 -1.75 -20.70 -19.50
N ASP A 310 -0.55 -20.48 -18.92
CA ASP A 310 -0.11 -21.18 -17.72
C ASP A 310 -0.67 -20.58 -16.44
N GLU A 311 -0.76 -21.40 -15.40
CA GLU A 311 -1.11 -21.02 -14.04
C GLU A 311 0.06 -21.29 -13.09
N VAL A 312 0.28 -20.35 -12.16
CA VAL A 312 1.26 -20.50 -11.07
C VAL A 312 0.54 -20.33 -9.74
N ILE A 313 0.59 -21.35 -8.88
CA ILE A 313 0.04 -21.29 -7.53
C ILE A 313 0.99 -20.47 -6.66
N VAL A 314 0.46 -19.42 -5.99
CA VAL A 314 1.21 -18.50 -5.13
C VAL A 314 0.44 -18.24 -3.83
N PRO A 315 1.10 -18.09 -2.66
CA PRO A 315 0.41 -17.65 -1.45
C PRO A 315 0.00 -16.18 -1.59
N SER A 316 -1.13 -15.82 -0.99
CA SER A 316 -1.56 -14.43 -0.95
C SER A 316 -0.91 -13.61 0.17
N MET A 317 -0.33 -14.27 1.19
CA MET A 317 0.46 -13.63 2.24
C MET A 317 1.90 -13.43 1.77
N THR A 318 2.11 -12.44 0.91
CA THR A 318 3.42 -12.13 0.32
C THR A 318 3.53 -10.67 -0.08
N PHE A 319 4.71 -10.25 -0.49
CA PHE A 319 4.89 -9.01 -1.24
C PHE A 319 4.31 -9.17 -2.64
N VAL A 320 3.72 -8.09 -3.15
CA VAL A 320 2.97 -8.11 -4.41
C VAL A 320 3.76 -8.65 -5.62
N SER A 321 5.09 -8.51 -5.62
CA SER A 321 5.96 -8.98 -6.72
C SER A 321 5.86 -10.48 -6.98
N THR A 322 5.61 -11.32 -5.98
CA THR A 322 5.42 -12.78 -6.16
C THR A 322 4.27 -13.09 -7.13
N ALA A 323 3.18 -12.32 -7.08
CA ALA A 323 2.04 -12.50 -7.99
C ALA A 323 2.15 -11.65 -9.26
N THR A 324 2.71 -10.43 -9.17
CA THR A 324 2.81 -9.58 -10.36
C THR A 324 3.85 -10.07 -11.35
N CYS A 325 4.92 -10.75 -10.91
CA CYS A 325 5.88 -11.34 -11.85
C CYS A 325 5.23 -12.45 -12.69
N VAL A 326 4.29 -13.23 -12.14
CA VAL A 326 3.49 -14.21 -12.89
C VAL A 326 2.65 -13.50 -13.96
N ALA A 327 2.00 -12.40 -13.59
CA ALA A 327 1.23 -11.60 -14.55
C ALA A 327 2.11 -10.90 -15.60
N HIS A 328 3.32 -10.47 -15.24
CA HIS A 328 4.26 -9.83 -16.16
C HIS A 328 4.72 -10.77 -17.28
N VAL A 329 4.84 -12.06 -17.01
CA VAL A 329 5.18 -13.05 -18.04
C VAL A 329 3.96 -13.54 -18.82
N GLY A 330 2.77 -13.03 -18.52
CA GLY A 330 1.51 -13.38 -19.20
C GLY A 330 0.79 -14.59 -18.59
N ALA A 331 1.34 -15.23 -17.53
CA ALA A 331 0.72 -16.33 -16.81
C ALA A 331 -0.32 -15.84 -15.79
N THR A 332 -1.10 -16.76 -15.25
CA THR A 332 -2.15 -16.49 -14.29
C THR A 332 -1.72 -16.87 -12.87
N PRO A 333 -1.59 -15.92 -11.92
CA PRO A 333 -1.40 -16.28 -10.51
C PRO A 333 -2.70 -16.87 -9.94
N VAL A 334 -2.59 -18.05 -9.33
CA VAL A 334 -3.66 -18.74 -8.60
C VAL A 334 -3.35 -18.61 -7.11
N PHE A 335 -4.20 -17.87 -6.38
CA PHE A 335 -3.94 -17.60 -4.97
C PHE A 335 -4.33 -18.77 -4.08
N ALA A 336 -3.40 -19.20 -3.24
CA ALA A 336 -3.56 -20.23 -2.23
C ALA A 336 -3.63 -19.64 -0.82
N ASP A 337 -4.32 -20.32 0.09
CA ASP A 337 -4.34 -19.96 1.50
C ASP A 337 -3.06 -20.43 2.21
N ILE A 338 -2.88 -20.06 3.45
CA ILE A 338 -1.65 -20.25 4.23
C ILE A 338 -1.88 -21.11 5.46
N ASP A 339 -0.83 -21.73 5.98
CA ASP A 339 -0.80 -22.24 7.35
C ASP A 339 -0.85 -21.08 8.34
N PRO A 340 -1.79 -21.07 9.30
CA PRO A 340 -2.02 -19.91 10.19
C PRO A 340 -0.90 -19.67 11.20
N ARG A 341 0.07 -20.58 11.34
CA ARG A 341 1.19 -20.48 12.28
C ARG A 341 2.44 -19.95 11.59
N SER A 342 2.80 -20.56 10.45
CA SER A 342 4.01 -20.21 9.70
C SER A 342 3.80 -19.04 8.74
N PHE A 343 2.55 -18.74 8.37
CA PHE A 343 2.13 -17.77 7.34
C PHE A 343 2.64 -18.12 5.93
N ASN A 344 3.15 -19.31 5.75
CA ASN A 344 3.59 -19.85 4.47
C ASN A 344 2.44 -20.60 3.79
N LEU A 345 2.59 -20.84 2.49
CA LEU A 345 1.65 -21.61 1.69
C LEU A 345 1.32 -22.96 2.38
N ASP A 346 0.04 -23.27 2.53
CA ASP A 346 -0.41 -24.56 3.03
C ASP A 346 -0.25 -25.62 1.92
N PRO A 347 0.53 -26.70 2.12
CA PRO A 347 0.69 -27.76 1.13
C PRO A 347 -0.64 -28.39 0.67
N GLY A 348 -1.64 -28.48 1.55
CA GLY A 348 -2.98 -29.02 1.21
C GLY A 348 -3.71 -28.20 0.15
N GLU A 349 -3.47 -26.88 0.11
CA GLU A 349 -4.05 -26.00 -0.88
C GLU A 349 -3.50 -26.25 -2.30
N ILE A 350 -2.27 -26.72 -2.43
CA ILE A 350 -1.68 -27.02 -3.75
C ILE A 350 -2.54 -28.05 -4.46
N THR A 351 -2.77 -29.21 -3.83
CA THR A 351 -3.56 -30.31 -4.41
C THR A 351 -4.98 -29.87 -4.79
N ARG A 352 -5.59 -28.98 -4.00
CA ARG A 352 -6.94 -28.44 -4.26
C ARG A 352 -7.00 -27.51 -5.48
N LEU A 353 -5.89 -26.82 -5.77
CA LEU A 353 -5.84 -25.76 -6.79
C LEU A 353 -5.22 -26.20 -8.11
N VAL A 354 -4.61 -27.38 -8.17
CA VAL A 354 -4.00 -27.90 -9.42
C VAL A 354 -5.06 -28.06 -10.50
N THR A 355 -4.75 -27.55 -11.68
CA THR A 355 -5.51 -27.73 -12.93
C THR A 355 -4.58 -28.23 -14.04
N SER A 356 -5.13 -28.54 -15.21
CA SER A 356 -4.32 -28.91 -16.40
C SER A 356 -3.42 -27.77 -16.92
N ARG A 357 -3.63 -26.54 -16.46
CA ARG A 357 -2.81 -25.37 -16.81
C ARG A 357 -1.76 -25.05 -15.76
N THR A 358 -1.81 -25.67 -14.59
CA THR A 358 -0.84 -25.41 -13.54
C THR A 358 0.54 -25.92 -13.96
N ARG A 359 1.53 -25.03 -13.97
CA ARG A 359 2.92 -25.33 -14.36
C ARG A 359 3.86 -25.29 -13.17
N ALA A 360 3.59 -24.46 -12.20
CA ALA A 360 4.47 -24.27 -11.06
C ALA A 360 3.72 -23.91 -9.78
N VAL A 361 4.36 -24.21 -8.67
CA VAL A 361 4.09 -23.66 -7.35
C VAL A 361 5.24 -22.75 -6.97
N MET A 362 4.96 -21.47 -6.66
CA MET A 362 5.95 -20.55 -6.13
C MET A 362 5.67 -20.34 -4.65
N THR A 363 6.41 -21.04 -3.79
CA THR A 363 6.33 -20.85 -2.33
C THR A 363 7.07 -19.59 -1.91
N VAL A 364 6.64 -18.99 -0.79
CA VAL A 364 7.29 -17.83 -0.19
C VAL A 364 7.77 -18.23 1.21
N HIS A 365 8.98 -17.83 1.59
CA HIS A 365 9.49 -18.04 2.96
C HIS A 365 9.22 -16.78 3.78
N TYR A 366 7.99 -16.64 4.27
CA TYR A 366 7.54 -15.46 4.98
C TYR A 366 8.38 -15.15 6.22
N ALA A 367 8.81 -13.88 6.37
CA ALA A 367 9.72 -13.42 7.43
C ALA A 367 11.07 -14.16 7.50
N GLY A 368 11.38 -14.98 6.50
CA GLY A 368 12.54 -15.85 6.41
C GLY A 368 12.30 -17.25 6.96
N GLN A 369 11.12 -17.56 7.48
CA GLN A 369 10.81 -18.91 7.92
C GLN A 369 10.41 -19.78 6.73
N PRO A 370 11.05 -20.95 6.51
CA PRO A 370 10.63 -21.88 5.47
C PRO A 370 9.22 -22.43 5.73
N GLY A 371 8.51 -22.78 4.67
CA GLY A 371 7.31 -23.61 4.72
C GLY A 371 7.69 -25.10 4.89
N GLU A 372 6.68 -25.99 4.78
CA GLU A 372 6.85 -27.44 4.79
C GLU A 372 7.37 -27.96 3.43
N LEU A 373 8.65 -27.69 3.15
CA LEU A 373 9.27 -27.89 1.83
C LEU A 373 9.24 -29.34 1.37
N ASP A 374 9.41 -30.33 2.27
CA ASP A 374 9.34 -31.75 1.92
C ASP A 374 7.98 -32.13 1.34
N GLN A 375 6.90 -31.63 1.96
CA GLN A 375 5.54 -31.89 1.51
C GLN A 375 5.29 -31.22 0.17
N MET A 376 5.72 -29.97 0.00
CA MET A 376 5.57 -29.24 -1.27
C MET A 376 6.36 -29.91 -2.40
N GLN A 377 7.62 -30.34 -2.15
CA GLN A 377 8.39 -31.09 -3.14
C GLN A 377 7.68 -32.37 -3.59
N LYS A 378 7.16 -33.14 -2.62
CA LYS A 378 6.44 -34.37 -2.92
C LYS A 378 5.20 -34.10 -3.77
N ILE A 379 4.36 -33.15 -3.37
CA ILE A 379 3.14 -32.80 -4.10
C ILE A 379 3.48 -32.30 -5.52
N CYS A 380 4.48 -31.44 -5.67
CA CYS A 380 4.90 -30.96 -6.97
C CYS A 380 5.41 -32.12 -7.86
N ALA A 381 6.18 -33.05 -7.32
CA ALA A 381 6.64 -34.23 -8.05
C ALA A 381 5.47 -35.14 -8.47
N ASP A 382 4.52 -35.41 -7.56
CA ASP A 382 3.35 -36.26 -7.82
C ASP A 382 2.44 -35.67 -8.94
N HIS A 383 2.45 -34.35 -9.13
CA HIS A 383 1.65 -33.65 -10.15
C HIS A 383 2.46 -33.15 -11.36
N GLY A 384 3.76 -33.43 -11.42
CA GLY A 384 4.64 -32.95 -12.52
C GLY A 384 4.80 -31.43 -12.57
N LEU A 385 4.72 -30.75 -11.41
CA LEU A 385 4.82 -29.29 -11.29
C LEU A 385 6.25 -28.88 -10.90
N LEU A 386 6.65 -27.68 -11.32
CA LEU A 386 7.85 -27.03 -10.85
C LEU A 386 7.61 -26.44 -9.46
N LEU A 387 8.51 -26.71 -8.50
CA LEU A 387 8.58 -25.95 -7.26
C LEU A 387 9.59 -24.80 -7.46
N LEU A 388 9.15 -23.56 -7.23
CA LEU A 388 9.95 -22.35 -7.26
C LEU A 388 9.94 -21.70 -5.86
N GLU A 389 11.05 -21.13 -5.44
CA GLU A 389 11.18 -20.53 -4.10
C GLU A 389 11.31 -18.99 -4.22
N ASP A 390 10.33 -18.23 -3.72
CA ASP A 390 10.52 -16.82 -3.40
C ASP A 390 11.19 -16.74 -2.02
N ALA A 391 12.51 -16.79 -2.03
CA ALA A 391 13.39 -16.70 -0.86
C ALA A 391 13.84 -15.25 -0.57
N ALA A 392 13.09 -14.24 -1.06
CA ALA A 392 13.42 -12.82 -0.89
C ALA A 392 13.64 -12.39 0.57
N GLN A 393 13.15 -13.17 1.53
CA GLN A 393 13.26 -12.91 2.97
C GLN A 393 14.11 -13.94 3.70
N ALA A 394 14.74 -14.90 2.98
CA ALA A 394 15.24 -16.13 3.56
C ALA A 394 16.77 -16.33 3.42
N ALA A 395 17.55 -15.27 3.10
CA ALA A 395 19.01 -15.40 3.06
C ALA A 395 19.55 -15.90 4.42
N GLY A 396 20.17 -17.09 4.42
CA GLY A 396 20.67 -17.80 5.61
C GLY A 396 19.61 -18.58 6.39
N ALA A 397 18.43 -18.83 5.80
CA ALA A 397 17.45 -19.79 6.32
C ALA A 397 17.84 -21.24 6.01
N GLU A 398 17.43 -22.16 6.90
CA GLU A 398 17.64 -23.59 6.71
C GLU A 398 16.36 -24.37 7.04
N PHE A 399 16.12 -25.44 6.30
CA PHE A 399 15.09 -26.44 6.57
C PHE A 399 15.73 -27.81 6.68
N ARG A 400 15.59 -28.48 7.85
CA ARG A 400 16.24 -29.75 8.17
C ARG A 400 17.76 -29.74 7.94
N GLY A 401 18.42 -28.61 8.28
CA GLY A 401 19.88 -28.45 8.13
C GLY A 401 20.36 -28.23 6.69
N ARG A 402 19.44 -28.11 5.72
CA ARG A 402 19.73 -27.78 4.33
C ARG A 402 19.36 -26.33 4.04
N PRO A 403 20.23 -25.52 3.41
CA PRO A 403 19.93 -24.13 3.08
C PRO A 403 18.71 -24.00 2.17
N VAL A 404 17.83 -23.04 2.50
CA VAL A 404 16.74 -22.60 1.63
C VAL A 404 17.30 -22.05 0.32
N GLY A 405 16.59 -22.28 -0.76
CA GLY A 405 17.01 -21.90 -2.12
C GLY A 405 17.56 -23.06 -2.92
N THR A 406 17.51 -24.28 -2.37
CA THR A 406 17.96 -25.51 -3.02
C THR A 406 16.89 -26.60 -3.10
N PHE A 407 15.68 -26.33 -2.63
CA PHE A 407 14.59 -27.31 -2.61
C PHE A 407 13.80 -27.31 -3.90
N GLY A 408 13.60 -26.14 -4.54
CA GLY A 408 12.93 -26.00 -5.82
C GLY A 408 13.87 -26.15 -7.03
N LYS A 409 13.30 -26.05 -8.23
CA LYS A 409 14.04 -25.95 -9.50
C LYS A 409 14.95 -24.72 -9.50
N SER A 410 14.47 -23.61 -8.92
CA SER A 410 15.22 -22.39 -8.72
C SER A 410 14.63 -21.57 -7.56
N ALA A 411 15.44 -20.65 -7.01
CA ALA A 411 15.07 -19.80 -5.89
C ALA A 411 15.56 -18.36 -6.09
N MET A 412 14.69 -17.39 -5.78
CA MET A 412 15.02 -15.96 -5.87
C MET A 412 15.32 -15.37 -4.50
N PHE A 413 16.41 -14.63 -4.39
CA PHE A 413 16.80 -13.83 -3.24
C PHE A 413 16.79 -12.34 -3.58
N SER A 414 16.44 -11.49 -2.61
CA SER A 414 16.38 -10.02 -2.75
C SER A 414 17.39 -9.33 -1.84
N PHE A 415 17.96 -8.24 -2.32
CA PHE A 415 18.95 -7.43 -1.62
C PHE A 415 18.54 -5.98 -1.42
N THR A 416 17.22 -5.71 -1.26
CA THR A 416 16.75 -4.37 -0.87
C THR A 416 17.17 -4.04 0.57
N PRO A 417 17.18 -2.75 1.01
CA PRO A 417 17.70 -2.35 2.32
C PRO A 417 16.99 -2.93 3.54
N THR A 418 15.80 -3.49 3.36
CA THR A 418 15.06 -4.15 4.45
C THR A 418 15.47 -5.60 4.69
N LYS A 419 16.25 -6.19 3.78
CA LYS A 419 16.67 -7.60 3.85
C LYS A 419 17.82 -7.82 4.82
N ASN A 420 18.18 -9.08 5.06
CA ASN A 420 19.26 -9.43 5.98
C ASN A 420 20.62 -8.90 5.52
N ILE A 421 20.86 -8.95 4.21
CA ILE A 421 21.98 -8.29 3.52
C ILE A 421 21.42 -7.43 2.39
N THR A 422 22.16 -6.40 1.99
CA THR A 422 21.69 -5.45 0.97
C THR A 422 22.77 -5.07 -0.02
N THR A 423 22.34 -4.76 -1.24
CA THR A 423 23.14 -4.09 -2.28
C THR A 423 22.54 -2.73 -2.68
N GLY A 424 21.63 -2.17 -1.84
CA GLY A 424 20.77 -1.05 -2.17
C GLY A 424 19.52 -1.51 -2.94
N GLU A 425 19.69 -1.98 -4.13
CA GLU A 425 18.73 -2.77 -4.92
C GLU A 425 19.48 -3.97 -5.53
N GLY A 426 18.79 -5.11 -5.70
CA GLY A 426 19.38 -6.29 -6.29
C GLY A 426 18.53 -7.53 -6.08
N GLY A 427 18.82 -8.55 -6.85
CA GLY A 427 18.29 -9.90 -6.71
C GLY A 427 19.30 -10.94 -7.19
N MET A 428 19.06 -12.18 -6.83
CA MET A 428 19.81 -13.34 -7.32
C MET A 428 18.88 -14.52 -7.50
N VAL A 429 19.05 -15.27 -8.57
CA VAL A 429 18.44 -16.59 -8.71
C VAL A 429 19.51 -17.66 -8.49
N LEU A 430 19.23 -18.59 -7.59
CA LEU A 430 19.98 -19.81 -7.40
C LEU A 430 19.31 -20.97 -8.12
N THR A 431 20.11 -21.86 -8.72
CA THR A 431 19.64 -23.10 -9.34
C THR A 431 20.75 -24.16 -9.35
N GLY A 432 20.34 -25.43 -9.29
CA GLY A 432 21.24 -26.57 -9.54
C GLY A 432 21.37 -26.93 -11.03
N ASP A 433 20.55 -26.33 -11.91
CA ASP A 433 20.40 -26.70 -13.30
C ASP A 433 21.20 -25.76 -14.22
N ALA A 434 22.21 -26.29 -14.91
CA ALA A 434 23.07 -25.48 -15.78
C ALA A 434 22.32 -24.86 -16.97
N PRO A 435 21.41 -25.56 -17.69
CA PRO A 435 20.58 -24.94 -18.73
C PRO A 435 19.74 -23.76 -18.23
N THR A 436 19.08 -23.88 -17.08
CA THR A 436 18.34 -22.78 -16.46
C THR A 436 19.27 -21.61 -16.14
N ALA A 437 20.45 -21.86 -15.57
CA ALA A 437 21.43 -20.80 -15.26
C ALA A 437 21.89 -20.05 -16.52
N GLU A 438 22.15 -20.76 -17.60
CA GLU A 438 22.56 -20.14 -18.88
C GLU A 438 21.42 -19.28 -19.45
N ARG A 439 20.20 -19.80 -19.44
CA ARG A 439 19.02 -19.04 -19.88
C ARG A 439 18.78 -17.78 -19.06
N LEU A 440 18.97 -17.85 -17.73
CA LEU A 440 18.91 -16.68 -16.84
C LEU A 440 19.97 -15.63 -17.21
N ARG A 441 21.21 -16.04 -17.55
CA ARG A 441 22.26 -15.12 -17.99
C ARG A 441 21.89 -14.43 -19.31
N LEU A 442 21.32 -15.17 -20.25
CA LEU A 442 20.84 -14.62 -21.53
C LEU A 442 19.71 -13.61 -21.28
N LEU A 443 18.67 -13.98 -20.51
CA LEU A 443 17.54 -13.11 -20.18
C LEU A 443 18.00 -11.80 -19.51
N ARG A 444 18.95 -11.88 -18.59
CA ARG A 444 19.51 -10.73 -17.89
C ARG A 444 20.22 -9.74 -18.80
N ASN A 445 20.81 -10.20 -19.90
CA ASN A 445 21.68 -9.40 -20.76
C ASN A 445 21.22 -9.43 -22.23
N HIS A 446 20.01 -8.93 -22.51
CA HIS A 446 19.46 -8.73 -23.86
C HIS A 446 19.37 -10.01 -24.72
N GLY A 447 19.39 -11.20 -24.14
CA GLY A 447 19.44 -12.46 -24.88
C GLY A 447 20.74 -12.68 -25.64
N GLN A 448 21.82 -12.02 -25.23
CA GLN A 448 23.09 -11.97 -25.93
C GLN A 448 23.97 -13.16 -25.56
N ALA A 449 24.14 -14.13 -26.49
CA ALA A 449 25.03 -15.27 -26.34
C ALA A 449 26.50 -14.86 -26.57
N ARG A 450 26.76 -14.01 -27.59
CA ARG A 450 28.03 -13.37 -27.87
C ARG A 450 27.81 -11.90 -28.19
N ARG A 451 28.86 -11.09 -28.17
CA ARG A 451 28.76 -9.67 -28.47
C ARG A 451 27.98 -9.41 -29.77
N TYR A 452 26.82 -8.74 -29.65
CA TYR A 452 25.88 -8.43 -30.72
C TYR A 452 25.17 -9.64 -31.38
N GLU A 453 25.25 -10.85 -30.77
CA GLU A 453 24.51 -12.03 -31.20
C GLU A 453 23.38 -12.30 -30.19
N HIS A 454 22.14 -11.99 -30.53
CA HIS A 454 20.97 -12.12 -29.67
C HIS A 454 20.16 -13.36 -30.10
N VAL A 455 20.09 -14.36 -29.20
CA VAL A 455 19.45 -15.66 -29.48
C VAL A 455 18.05 -15.79 -28.91
N LEU A 456 17.66 -14.87 -28.03
CA LEU A 456 16.31 -14.75 -27.47
C LEU A 456 16.00 -13.29 -27.11
N ILE A 457 14.73 -13.00 -26.86
CA ILE A 457 14.31 -11.69 -26.36
C ILE A 457 14.68 -11.63 -24.87
N GLY A 458 15.70 -10.83 -24.56
CA GLY A 458 16.16 -10.61 -23.20
C GLY A 458 15.99 -9.15 -22.76
N TYR A 459 16.45 -8.86 -21.54
CA TYR A 459 16.22 -7.60 -20.86
C TYR A 459 17.55 -6.96 -20.43
N ASN A 460 17.52 -5.71 -20.00
CA ASN A 460 18.65 -5.07 -19.34
C ASN A 460 18.45 -5.15 -17.82
N TRP A 461 18.64 -6.31 -17.23
CA TRP A 461 18.44 -6.58 -15.81
C TRP A 461 19.75 -6.84 -15.05
N ARG A 462 20.84 -6.30 -15.55
CA ARG A 462 22.19 -6.47 -14.98
C ARG A 462 22.31 -5.77 -13.62
N LEU A 463 22.94 -6.44 -12.65
CA LEU A 463 23.43 -5.83 -11.43
C LEU A 463 24.74 -5.07 -11.74
N THR A 464 24.98 -3.92 -11.12
CA THR A 464 26.23 -3.17 -11.28
C THR A 464 27.35 -3.79 -10.43
N GLU A 465 28.62 -3.54 -10.81
CA GLU A 465 29.78 -4.02 -10.06
C GLU A 465 29.83 -3.40 -8.65
N MET A 466 29.40 -2.14 -8.48
CA MET A 466 29.32 -1.48 -7.17
C MET A 466 28.33 -2.22 -6.24
N GLN A 467 27.17 -2.59 -6.76
CA GLN A 467 26.17 -3.35 -5.99
C GLN A 467 26.70 -4.75 -5.63
N ALA A 468 27.36 -5.42 -6.56
CA ALA A 468 27.96 -6.73 -6.31
C ALA A 468 29.08 -6.67 -5.27
N ALA A 469 29.94 -5.63 -5.31
CA ALA A 469 30.99 -5.40 -4.33
C ALA A 469 30.40 -5.21 -2.92
N ILE A 470 29.35 -4.40 -2.76
CA ILE A 470 28.60 -4.28 -1.50
C ILE A 470 28.07 -5.66 -1.08
N GLY A 471 27.44 -6.41 -2.00
CA GLY A 471 26.87 -7.74 -1.73
C GLY A 471 27.90 -8.74 -1.19
N ARG A 472 29.10 -8.74 -1.72
CA ARG A 472 30.21 -9.58 -1.25
C ARG A 472 30.63 -9.25 0.20
N VAL A 473 30.75 -7.95 0.53
CA VAL A 473 31.04 -7.53 1.90
C VAL A 473 29.91 -7.94 2.84
N GLN A 474 28.68 -7.68 2.47
CA GLN A 474 27.49 -8.03 3.23
C GLN A 474 27.38 -9.56 3.44
N LEU A 475 27.73 -10.37 2.43
CA LEU A 475 27.73 -11.82 2.54
C LEU A 475 28.72 -12.32 3.59
N ARG A 476 29.92 -11.73 3.66
CA ARG A 476 30.91 -12.04 4.73
C ARG A 476 30.37 -11.71 6.13
N LYS A 477 29.53 -10.67 6.27
CA LYS A 477 28.90 -10.27 7.54
C LYS A 477 27.64 -11.07 7.88
N LEU A 478 27.10 -11.88 6.96
CA LEU A 478 25.79 -12.52 7.09
C LEU A 478 25.66 -13.32 8.39
N ASP A 479 26.60 -14.18 8.73
CA ASP A 479 26.50 -15.05 9.91
C ASP A 479 26.46 -14.22 11.22
N THR A 480 27.24 -13.15 11.31
CA THR A 480 27.23 -12.24 12.46
C THR A 480 25.87 -11.49 12.55
N ILE A 481 25.34 -11.03 11.41
CA ILE A 481 24.03 -10.37 11.33
C ILE A 481 22.94 -11.35 11.81
N LEU A 482 22.96 -12.59 11.35
CA LEU A 482 21.97 -13.61 11.70
C LEU A 482 22.05 -14.01 13.18
N ALA A 483 23.24 -14.19 13.73
CA ALA A 483 23.43 -14.50 15.15
C ALA A 483 22.77 -13.43 16.03
N ARG A 484 23.06 -12.16 15.77
CA ARG A 484 22.46 -11.02 16.47
C ARG A 484 20.95 -10.98 16.35
N LYS A 485 20.42 -11.20 15.15
CA LYS A 485 18.96 -11.20 14.93
C LYS A 485 18.27 -12.35 15.66
N ARG A 486 18.87 -13.55 15.69
CA ARG A 486 18.36 -14.69 16.45
C ARG A 486 18.35 -14.42 17.96
N GLU A 487 19.43 -13.83 18.51
CA GLU A 487 19.47 -13.39 19.90
C GLU A 487 18.35 -12.39 20.24
N ASN A 488 18.20 -11.35 19.40
CA ASN A 488 17.17 -10.34 19.56
C ASN A 488 15.76 -10.94 19.48
N ALA A 489 15.52 -11.84 18.53
CA ALA A 489 14.24 -12.53 18.36
C ALA A 489 13.91 -13.43 19.56
N ALA A 490 14.90 -14.16 20.07
CA ALA A 490 14.74 -15.00 21.26
C ALA A 490 14.39 -14.16 22.49
N TRP A 491 15.05 -13.01 22.66
CA TRP A 491 14.75 -12.08 23.76
C TRP A 491 13.33 -11.53 23.66
N LEU A 492 12.95 -10.99 22.49
CA LEU A 492 11.60 -10.46 22.23
C LEU A 492 10.54 -11.54 22.44
N SER A 493 10.76 -12.75 21.96
CA SER A 493 9.80 -13.85 22.09
C SER A 493 9.53 -14.21 23.56
N ARG A 494 10.58 -14.28 24.40
CA ARG A 494 10.42 -14.49 25.84
C ARG A 494 9.65 -13.35 26.51
N ARG A 495 9.94 -12.10 26.16
CA ARG A 495 9.28 -10.91 26.72
C ARG A 495 7.82 -10.82 26.29
N LEU A 496 7.51 -11.02 25.01
CA LEU A 496 6.18 -10.87 24.46
C LEU A 496 5.25 -12.06 24.73
N ALA A 497 5.80 -13.25 24.97
CA ALA A 497 5.01 -14.39 25.43
C ALA A 497 4.28 -14.14 26.77
N GLN A 498 4.73 -13.16 27.54
CA GLN A 498 4.10 -12.74 28.81
C GLN A 498 3.04 -11.64 28.62
N VAL A 499 2.90 -11.08 27.41
CA VAL A 499 1.97 -9.99 27.13
C VAL A 499 0.61 -10.55 26.72
N PRO A 500 -0.47 -10.28 27.47
CA PRO A 500 -1.81 -10.77 27.13
C PRO A 500 -2.24 -10.35 25.72
N GLY A 501 -2.84 -11.28 24.98
CA GLY A 501 -3.35 -11.02 23.63
C GLY A 501 -2.30 -10.80 22.55
N ILE A 502 -1.00 -10.96 22.84
CA ILE A 502 0.11 -10.93 21.88
C ILE A 502 0.66 -12.35 21.72
N SER A 503 0.81 -12.79 20.48
CA SER A 503 1.47 -14.06 20.16
C SER A 503 2.76 -13.80 19.39
N PRO A 504 3.93 -14.16 19.93
CA PRO A 504 5.20 -14.13 19.19
C PRO A 504 5.15 -14.96 17.91
N PRO A 505 6.06 -14.72 16.93
CA PRO A 505 6.13 -15.54 15.73
C PRO A 505 6.38 -17.01 16.06
N TYR A 506 5.64 -17.88 15.40
CA TYR A 506 5.85 -19.32 15.50
C TYR A 506 7.15 -19.72 14.79
N GLN A 507 7.89 -20.67 15.36
CA GLN A 507 9.07 -21.22 14.74
C GLN A 507 8.92 -22.74 14.55
N LEU A 508 9.08 -23.20 13.32
CA LEU A 508 9.12 -24.62 12.99
C LEU A 508 10.34 -25.28 13.65
N ARG A 509 10.14 -26.44 14.29
CA ARG A 509 11.19 -27.12 15.06
C ARG A 509 12.42 -27.54 14.24
N HIS A 510 12.19 -27.85 12.96
CA HIS A 510 13.22 -28.30 12.01
C HIS A 510 13.66 -27.22 11.02
N ALA A 511 13.34 -25.96 11.31
CA ALA A 511 13.74 -24.82 10.49
C ALA A 511 14.56 -23.82 11.30
N SER A 512 15.56 -23.22 10.65
CA SER A 512 16.35 -22.12 11.19
C SER A 512 15.95 -20.83 10.46
N SER A 513 15.23 -19.95 11.15
CA SER A 513 14.80 -18.67 10.57
C SER A 513 15.89 -17.60 10.74
N PRO A 514 16.17 -16.79 9.71
CA PRO A 514 17.01 -15.59 9.81
C PRO A 514 16.28 -14.38 10.40
N HIS A 515 15.01 -14.51 10.78
CA HIS A 515 14.17 -13.45 11.33
C HIS A 515 14.26 -12.13 10.52
N MET A 516 14.05 -12.21 9.20
CA MET A 516 14.06 -11.02 8.36
C MET A 516 13.02 -10.00 8.85
N LEU A 517 11.84 -10.48 9.26
CA LEU A 517 10.82 -9.73 10.01
C LEU A 517 10.59 -10.40 11.36
N TYR A 518 10.10 -9.62 12.32
CA TYR A 518 9.52 -10.13 13.55
C TYR A 518 8.05 -9.76 13.58
N THR A 519 7.20 -10.70 13.16
CA THR A 519 5.75 -10.49 13.02
C THR A 519 5.02 -11.26 14.12
N CYS A 520 4.44 -10.53 15.05
CA CYS A 520 3.54 -11.07 16.08
C CYS A 520 2.07 -10.97 15.65
N LEU A 521 1.20 -11.75 16.29
CA LEU A 521 -0.26 -11.61 16.18
C LEU A 521 -0.80 -10.85 17.39
N VAL A 522 -1.69 -9.90 17.11
CA VAL A 522 -2.45 -9.13 18.10
C VAL A 522 -3.90 -9.57 18.01
N GLN A 523 -4.43 -10.23 19.04
CA GLN A 523 -5.74 -10.88 18.99
C GLN A 523 -6.90 -9.92 18.69
N ARG A 524 -6.83 -8.69 19.20
CA ARG A 524 -7.85 -7.63 19.00
C ARG A 524 -7.18 -6.26 18.94
N ASN A 525 -7.88 -5.29 18.31
CA ASN A 525 -7.46 -3.89 18.30
C ASN A 525 -6.02 -3.65 17.80
N ARG A 526 -5.52 -4.49 16.84
CA ARG A 526 -4.18 -4.40 16.26
C ARG A 526 -3.80 -2.97 15.85
N ASP A 527 -4.72 -2.19 15.26
CA ASP A 527 -4.46 -0.83 14.80
C ASP A 527 -4.26 0.15 15.97
N ALA A 528 -4.89 -0.11 17.14
CA ALA A 528 -4.63 0.66 18.36
C ALA A 528 -3.21 0.42 18.89
N VAL A 529 -2.76 -0.83 18.89
CA VAL A 529 -1.40 -1.23 19.26
C VAL A 529 -0.38 -0.60 18.30
N LEU A 530 -0.59 -0.72 16.98
CA LEU A 530 0.23 -0.06 15.96
C LEU A 530 0.35 1.45 16.20
N GLY A 531 -0.79 2.12 16.43
CA GLY A 531 -0.83 3.55 16.70
C GLY A 531 -0.07 3.94 17.98
N HIS A 532 -0.11 3.11 19.03
CA HIS A 532 0.66 3.34 20.25
C HIS A 532 2.16 3.28 20.00
N LEU A 533 2.66 2.22 19.34
CA LEU A 533 4.07 2.07 19.01
C LEU A 533 4.61 3.23 18.18
N LEU A 534 3.87 3.67 17.16
CA LEU A 534 4.24 4.81 16.34
C LEU A 534 4.35 6.11 17.16
N ARG A 535 3.44 6.34 18.13
CA ARG A 535 3.52 7.50 19.05
C ARG A 535 4.73 7.44 19.97
N ARG A 536 5.17 6.24 20.36
CA ARG A 536 6.39 6.02 21.16
C ARG A 536 7.67 6.14 20.34
N GLY A 537 7.56 6.43 19.02
CA GLY A 537 8.70 6.55 18.10
C GLY A 537 9.28 5.20 17.68
N ILE A 538 8.52 4.12 17.82
CA ILE A 538 8.87 2.77 17.38
C ILE A 538 8.18 2.50 16.04
N GLU A 539 8.96 2.27 14.98
CA GLU A 539 8.40 1.94 13.67
C GLU A 539 7.79 0.53 13.72
N ALA A 540 6.52 0.42 13.34
CA ALA A 540 5.84 -0.86 13.19
C ALA A 540 4.99 -0.83 11.93
N ARG A 541 4.78 -1.99 11.29
CA ARG A 541 4.04 -2.09 10.02
C ARG A 541 3.26 -3.40 9.92
N ILE A 542 2.30 -3.40 8.99
CA ILE A 542 1.60 -4.60 8.55
C ILE A 542 2.31 -5.10 7.30
N TYR A 543 2.94 -6.26 7.36
CA TYR A 543 3.56 -6.96 6.23
C TYR A 543 2.91 -8.33 6.03
N PHE A 544 2.02 -8.51 5.05
CA PHE A 544 1.54 -7.56 4.04
C PHE A 544 0.00 -7.56 4.04
N PRO A 545 -0.67 -6.52 3.52
CA PRO A 545 -2.07 -6.68 3.10
C PRO A 545 -2.16 -7.81 2.08
N PRO A 546 -3.14 -8.73 2.18
CA PRO A 546 -3.25 -9.87 1.27
C PRO A 546 -3.28 -9.45 -0.20
N VAL A 547 -2.51 -10.15 -1.05
CA VAL A 547 -2.34 -9.75 -2.45
C VAL A 547 -3.63 -9.94 -3.25
N HIS A 548 -4.43 -10.98 -2.99
CA HIS A 548 -5.71 -11.20 -3.65
C HIS A 548 -6.75 -10.10 -3.39
N LEU A 549 -6.60 -9.32 -2.29
CA LEU A 549 -7.44 -8.17 -1.98
C LEU A 549 -6.95 -6.87 -2.62
N GLN A 550 -5.82 -6.87 -3.31
CA GLN A 550 -5.31 -5.69 -4.00
C GLN A 550 -6.15 -5.37 -5.23
N PRO A 551 -6.38 -4.08 -5.55
CA PRO A 551 -7.25 -3.67 -6.66
C PRO A 551 -6.93 -4.34 -8.00
N ILE A 552 -5.65 -4.64 -8.26
CA ILE A 552 -5.18 -5.26 -9.51
C ILE A 552 -5.57 -6.75 -9.65
N PHE A 553 -6.05 -7.38 -8.55
CA PHE A 553 -6.41 -8.81 -8.52
C PHE A 553 -7.85 -9.08 -8.05
N THR A 554 -8.68 -8.03 -7.81
CA THR A 554 -10.04 -8.18 -7.26
C THR A 554 -11.01 -8.98 -8.14
N ASP A 555 -10.77 -9.04 -9.44
CA ASP A 555 -11.62 -9.79 -10.38
C ASP A 555 -11.44 -11.31 -10.29
N ARG A 556 -10.47 -11.79 -9.51
CA ARG A 556 -10.14 -13.22 -9.37
C ARG A 556 -10.90 -13.94 -8.24
N HIS A 557 -11.74 -13.25 -7.49
CA HIS A 557 -12.71 -13.77 -6.49
C HIS A 557 -12.18 -14.87 -5.53
N ALA A 558 -10.87 -14.91 -5.26
CA ALA A 558 -10.32 -15.86 -4.29
C ALA A 558 -10.82 -15.52 -2.88
N ARG A 559 -11.32 -16.50 -2.14
CA ARG A 559 -11.61 -16.40 -0.71
C ARG A 559 -10.55 -17.18 0.04
N LEU A 560 -9.77 -16.49 0.85
CA LEU A 560 -8.66 -17.06 1.60
C LEU A 560 -8.81 -16.71 3.09
N PRO A 561 -9.72 -17.42 3.78
CA PRO A 561 -10.16 -17.05 5.13
C PRO A 561 -9.03 -17.05 6.15
N VAL A 562 -8.05 -17.97 6.03
CA VAL A 562 -6.91 -18.03 6.94
C VAL A 562 -5.99 -16.83 6.72
N THR A 563 -5.65 -16.53 5.45
CA THR A 563 -4.85 -15.35 5.08
C THR A 563 -5.50 -14.05 5.59
N GLU A 564 -6.80 -13.89 5.39
CA GLU A 564 -7.53 -12.70 5.80
C GLU A 564 -7.57 -12.55 7.32
N ALA A 565 -7.81 -13.64 8.06
CA ALA A 565 -7.84 -13.65 9.51
C ALA A 565 -6.45 -13.34 10.12
N VAL A 566 -5.38 -13.93 9.57
CA VAL A 566 -3.99 -13.62 9.99
C VAL A 566 -3.64 -12.17 9.68
N ALA A 567 -3.96 -11.67 8.49
CA ALA A 567 -3.68 -10.28 8.08
C ALA A 567 -4.37 -9.24 8.97
N ALA A 568 -5.56 -9.57 9.51
CA ALA A 568 -6.27 -8.71 10.45
C ALA A 568 -5.55 -8.56 11.79
N GLN A 569 -4.73 -9.53 12.18
CA GLN A 569 -4.06 -9.62 13.48
C GLN A 569 -2.57 -9.30 13.43
N MET A 570 -1.91 -9.49 12.29
CA MET A 570 -0.45 -9.40 12.16
C MET A 570 0.10 -7.98 12.38
N LEU A 571 1.24 -7.90 13.06
CA LEU A 571 1.98 -6.68 13.32
C LEU A 571 3.48 -6.96 13.34
N SER A 572 4.24 -6.35 12.45
CA SER A 572 5.70 -6.45 12.42
C SER A 572 6.32 -5.30 13.21
N ILE A 573 7.21 -5.64 14.13
CA ILE A 573 7.97 -4.73 15.00
C ILE A 573 9.46 -4.77 14.64
N PRO A 574 10.30 -3.82 15.14
CA PRO A 574 11.70 -3.71 14.73
C PRO A 574 12.50 -5.00 14.93
N MET A 575 13.25 -5.37 13.87
CA MET A 575 14.16 -6.53 13.90
C MET A 575 15.35 -6.29 12.98
N HIS A 576 16.49 -5.93 13.57
CA HIS A 576 17.77 -5.79 12.87
C HIS A 576 18.95 -6.06 13.81
N SER A 577 20.13 -6.33 13.26
CA SER A 577 21.35 -6.68 14.01
C SER A 577 21.88 -5.55 14.92
N LYS A 578 21.54 -4.31 14.60
CA LYS A 578 21.99 -3.11 15.34
C LYS A 578 21.05 -2.68 16.46
N LEU A 579 20.06 -3.49 16.86
CA LEU A 579 19.24 -3.20 18.05
C LEU A 579 20.08 -3.35 19.30
N THR A 580 20.07 -2.32 20.15
CA THR A 580 20.69 -2.36 21.48
C THR A 580 19.76 -3.01 22.50
N SER A 581 20.31 -3.51 23.62
CA SER A 581 19.51 -4.06 24.73
C SER A 581 18.48 -3.04 25.27
N GLY A 582 18.84 -1.74 25.30
CA GLY A 582 17.92 -0.68 25.70
C GLY A 582 16.77 -0.46 24.72
N GLU A 583 17.02 -0.56 23.41
CA GLU A 583 15.98 -0.48 22.38
C GLU A 583 15.06 -1.69 22.42
N LEU A 584 15.60 -2.90 22.65
CA LEU A 584 14.79 -4.11 22.83
C LEU A 584 13.86 -4.00 24.04
N ALA A 585 14.37 -3.49 25.17
CA ALA A 585 13.54 -3.24 26.37
C ALA A 585 12.43 -2.23 26.06
N GLN A 586 12.76 -1.09 25.40
CA GLN A 586 11.78 -0.09 24.99
C GLN A 586 10.70 -0.65 24.07
N ILE A 587 11.06 -1.54 23.12
CA ILE A 587 10.07 -2.22 22.24
C ILE A 587 9.16 -3.09 23.10
N GLY A 588 9.71 -3.93 23.98
CA GLY A 588 8.94 -4.83 24.83
C GLY A 588 7.96 -4.10 25.76
N ASP A 589 8.42 -3.03 26.39
CA ASP A 589 7.60 -2.20 27.31
C ASP A 589 6.50 -1.45 26.54
N ALA A 590 6.82 -0.89 25.38
CA ALA A 590 5.84 -0.21 24.56
C ALA A 590 4.76 -1.17 24.00
N VAL A 591 5.10 -2.42 23.70
CA VAL A 591 4.11 -3.44 23.33
C VAL A 591 3.21 -3.80 24.52
N GLN A 592 3.77 -3.91 25.72
CA GLN A 592 2.98 -4.13 26.95
C GLN A 592 2.00 -2.98 27.21
N GLU A 593 2.50 -1.73 27.24
CA GLU A 593 1.67 -0.53 27.41
C GLU A 593 0.56 -0.43 26.34
N ALA A 594 0.91 -0.79 25.10
CA ALA A 594 -0.05 -0.80 24.00
C ALA A 594 -1.14 -1.86 24.19
N ALA A 595 -0.77 -3.06 24.65
CA ALA A 595 -1.70 -4.15 24.96
C ALA A 595 -2.68 -3.76 26.07
N ASP A 596 -2.16 -3.17 27.15
CA ASP A 596 -2.96 -2.70 28.27
C ASP A 596 -3.95 -1.61 27.82
N SER A 597 -3.46 -0.63 27.06
CA SER A 597 -4.27 0.48 26.52
C SER A 597 -5.31 0.02 25.48
N ALA A 598 -5.05 -1.09 24.78
CA ALA A 598 -5.95 -1.68 23.79
C ALA A 598 -6.99 -2.64 24.41
N GLY A 599 -6.96 -2.83 25.75
CA GLY A 599 -7.89 -3.70 26.48
C GLY A 599 -7.64 -5.19 26.22
N LEU A 600 -6.38 -5.58 26.07
CA LEU A 600 -5.99 -6.99 25.89
C LEU A 600 -5.78 -7.71 27.23
N ALA A 601 -5.84 -7.00 28.36
CA ALA A 601 -5.75 -7.56 29.72
C ALA A 601 -6.81 -8.67 29.91
N GLY A 602 -6.40 -9.82 30.45
CA GLY A 602 -7.28 -10.98 30.67
C GLY A 602 -7.43 -11.92 29.45
N LEU A 603 -6.89 -11.56 28.29
CA LEU A 603 -6.81 -12.51 27.19
C LEU A 603 -5.65 -13.50 27.43
N PRO A 604 -5.78 -14.78 27.01
CA PRO A 604 -4.70 -15.74 27.17
C PRO A 604 -3.47 -15.27 26.38
N SER A 605 -2.31 -15.28 27.03
CA SER A 605 -1.03 -15.25 26.31
C SER A 605 -0.88 -16.61 25.61
N ARG A 606 -0.88 -16.63 24.28
CA ARG A 606 -0.63 -17.87 23.53
C ARG A 606 0.88 -18.04 23.37
N THR A 607 1.42 -19.09 23.95
CA THR A 607 2.74 -19.59 23.55
C THR A 607 2.65 -20.18 22.15
N ALA A 608 3.73 -20.11 21.39
CA ALA A 608 3.80 -20.62 20.00
C ALA A 608 3.40 -22.11 19.85
N THR A 609 3.23 -22.83 20.96
CA THR A 609 2.84 -24.27 21.04
C THR A 609 1.33 -24.50 21.13
N ASP A 610 0.51 -23.52 21.55
CA ASP A 610 -0.89 -23.75 21.91
C ASP A 610 -1.92 -23.69 20.76
N SER A 611 -1.50 -23.60 19.52
CA SER A 611 -2.42 -23.36 18.39
C SER A 611 -3.15 -24.62 17.85
N ARG A 612 -3.08 -25.77 18.51
CA ARG A 612 -3.76 -27.01 18.03
C ARG A 612 -5.27 -27.06 18.27
N SER A 613 -5.86 -26.18 19.09
CA SER A 613 -7.25 -26.37 19.56
C SER A 613 -8.29 -25.33 19.10
N ALA A 614 -8.03 -24.50 18.11
CA ALA A 614 -8.94 -23.38 17.77
C ALA A 614 -9.50 -23.38 16.33
N HIS A 615 -9.45 -24.48 15.60
CA HIS A 615 -10.15 -24.62 14.31
C HIS A 615 -10.85 -25.97 14.20
N THR A 616 -11.87 -26.21 15.04
CA THR A 616 -13.04 -26.93 14.60
C THR A 616 -13.88 -25.91 13.82
N ALA A 617 -13.88 -26.03 12.50
CA ALA A 617 -14.84 -25.33 11.66
C ALA A 617 -16.27 -25.63 12.18
N PRO A 618 -17.21 -24.66 12.19
CA PRO A 618 -18.59 -24.99 12.45
C PRO A 618 -19.04 -25.98 11.36
N GLU A 619 -19.63 -27.10 11.78
CA GLU A 619 -20.25 -28.05 10.86
C GLU A 619 -21.18 -27.31 9.88
N PRO A 620 -21.15 -27.64 8.59
CA PRO A 620 -22.07 -27.05 7.63
C PRO A 620 -23.51 -27.44 8.03
N ALA A 621 -24.32 -26.42 8.33
CA ALA A 621 -25.74 -26.57 8.58
C ALA A 621 -26.36 -27.38 7.42
N THR A 622 -26.87 -28.55 7.71
CA THR A 622 -27.61 -29.40 6.79
C THR A 622 -28.83 -28.65 6.26
N MET A 623 -28.80 -28.29 4.98
CA MET A 623 -30.01 -27.79 4.31
C MET A 623 -31.08 -28.88 4.27
N PRO A 624 -32.36 -28.56 4.56
CA PRO A 624 -33.43 -29.48 4.39
C PRO A 624 -33.62 -29.79 2.89
N ARG A 625 -33.78 -31.11 2.57
CA ARG A 625 -34.09 -31.55 1.21
C ARG A 625 -35.47 -31.02 0.80
N PRO A 626 -35.64 -30.58 -0.45
CA PRO A 626 -36.97 -30.24 -0.94
C PRO A 626 -37.85 -31.51 -1.03
N ALA A 627 -39.08 -31.41 -0.52
CA ALA A 627 -40.10 -32.43 -0.66
C ALA A 627 -40.46 -32.59 -2.15
N ARG A 628 -40.72 -33.85 -2.50
CA ARG A 628 -41.16 -34.27 -3.85
C ARG A 628 -42.49 -33.66 -4.24
#